data_56a12200cd95879123f49d649cba382a
#
_entry.id   56a12200cd95879123f49d649cba382a
#
_cell.length_a   1.000
_cell.length_b   1.000
_cell.length_c   1.000
_cell.angle_alpha   90.00
_cell.angle_beta   90.00
_cell.angle_gamma   90.00
#
_symmetry.space_group_name_H-M   'P 1'
#
loop_
_entity.id
_entity.type
_entity.pdbx_description
1 polymer ?
#
loop_
_entity_poly.entity_id
_entity_poly.type
_entity_poly.pdbx_seq_one_letter_code
_entity_poly.pdbx_strand_id
1 'polypeptide(L)'
;MIKGLFGRLLIASFLSLLFIFTGLGIVLGQFFPLFAENTEIILQKKYLGFLLLVLMFAFILSIFFFARMIKQYARPIDGVTETALRIAKGDYFARTPANEPEPVNELSIAINTIASSMQEMSTMRTMEKERLNTLVESMGSGLLMFGRGGSLNLVNGVFRETFGFTSEQIIGMSFNEIGLPKEIENLIENVFMREQASEKQVRLNDGAASSYVSVYGAPVIGDHGNWLGIVVVMHDITRLVRLEEVRKTFVANVSHELRTPITSIKGFTETLLNGAMNEPEVMKEFLEIIQKEGERLHLLIDDLLDLSGMEREEFSLELATVSLKEVINDGLQAISGNIERKKMTVKLNSPTDVSIEGDKGRLIQVMVNVISNAITYSKEATTIAISVTKYKTDVLVEVKDEGIGIASSELPRLFERFYRVDRARSRDSGGTGLGLAIVKHLVEAHGGTVVVESILGKGTTFQIRLPLRK
;
A
#
# COMPACT_ATOMS: atom_id res chain seq x y z
N MET A 1 44.69 -43.87 17.35
CA MET A 1 44.74 -42.43 17.09
C MET A 1 44.45 -41.67 18.39
N ILE A 2 45.50 -41.19 19.07
CA ILE A 2 45.45 -40.60 20.42
C ILE A 2 45.61 -39.10 20.29
N LYS A 3 44.52 -38.42 19.81
CA LYS A 3 44.56 -36.96 19.59
C LYS A 3 43.95 -36.11 20.72
N GLY A 4 43.18 -36.67 21.64
CA GLY A 4 42.57 -35.97 22.75
C GLY A 4 43.45 -35.89 24.01
N LEU A 5 43.01 -35.01 24.95
CA LEU A 5 43.64 -34.85 26.27
C LEU A 5 43.74 -36.20 26.99
N PHE A 6 42.67 -37.01 26.92
CA PHE A 6 42.60 -38.35 27.49
C PHE A 6 43.78 -39.25 27.04
N GLY A 7 44.04 -39.33 25.75
CA GLY A 7 45.09 -40.16 25.21
C GLY A 7 46.49 -39.74 25.60
N ARG A 8 46.74 -38.41 25.62
CA ARG A 8 48.05 -37.85 26.04
C ARG A 8 48.34 -38.08 27.54
N LEU A 9 47.33 -37.90 28.39
CA LEU A 9 47.47 -38.14 29.83
C LEU A 9 47.66 -39.64 30.12
N LEU A 10 46.98 -40.53 29.41
CA LEU A 10 47.13 -41.96 29.60
C LEU A 10 48.53 -42.45 29.22
N ILE A 11 49.10 -41.97 28.11
CA ILE A 11 50.50 -42.29 27.74
C ILE A 11 51.49 -41.70 28.75
N ALA A 12 51.31 -40.42 29.16
CA ALA A 12 52.18 -39.79 30.12
C ALA A 12 52.16 -40.47 31.48
N SER A 13 50.97 -40.87 31.97
CA SER A 13 50.86 -41.63 33.23
C SER A 13 51.46 -43.04 33.17
N PHE A 14 51.29 -43.75 32.05
CA PHE A 14 51.92 -45.04 31.84
C PHE A 14 53.43 -44.93 31.85
N LEU A 15 54.05 -44.01 31.14
CA LEU A 15 55.47 -43.81 31.08
C LEU A 15 56.03 -43.38 32.46
N SER A 16 55.33 -42.49 33.18
CA SER A 16 55.69 -42.08 34.52
C SER A 16 55.67 -43.24 35.52
N LEU A 17 54.57 -44.02 35.50
CA LEU A 17 54.47 -45.18 36.35
C LEU A 17 55.56 -46.26 36.04
N LEU A 18 55.80 -46.49 34.74
CA LEU A 18 56.87 -47.39 34.30
C LEU A 18 58.22 -46.96 34.82
N PHE A 19 58.56 -45.69 34.73
CA PHE A 19 59.78 -45.11 35.23
C PHE A 19 59.92 -45.24 36.75
N ILE A 20 58.84 -44.89 37.50
CA ILE A 20 58.84 -45.00 38.99
C ILE A 20 59.01 -46.49 39.41
N PHE A 21 58.25 -47.45 38.84
CA PHE A 21 58.33 -48.85 39.22
C PHE A 21 59.63 -49.51 38.81
N THR A 22 60.19 -49.18 37.65
CA THR A 22 61.48 -49.65 37.23
C THR A 22 62.60 -49.10 38.15
N GLY A 23 62.55 -47.76 38.46
CA GLY A 23 63.47 -47.14 39.42
C GLY A 23 63.38 -47.78 40.79
N LEU A 24 62.19 -48.01 41.32
CA LEU A 24 61.96 -48.66 42.58
C LEU A 24 62.46 -50.10 42.57
N GLY A 25 62.23 -50.83 41.46
CA GLY A 25 62.75 -52.23 41.28
C GLY A 25 64.25 -52.32 41.31
N ILE A 26 64.96 -51.35 40.67
CA ILE A 26 66.42 -51.26 40.68
C ILE A 26 66.94 -50.98 42.10
N VAL A 27 66.37 -49.98 42.77
CA VAL A 27 66.76 -49.55 44.13
C VAL A 27 66.54 -50.73 45.09
N LEU A 28 65.35 -51.34 45.10
CA LEU A 28 65.08 -52.50 45.96
C LEU A 28 66.00 -53.71 45.65
N GLY A 29 66.26 -53.93 44.32
CA GLY A 29 67.18 -54.96 43.90
C GLY A 29 68.65 -54.77 44.40
N GLN A 30 69.11 -53.48 44.46
CA GLN A 30 70.44 -53.13 45.01
C GLN A 30 70.49 -53.21 46.53
N PHE A 31 69.44 -52.80 47.22
CA PHE A 31 69.42 -52.85 48.70
C PHE A 31 69.06 -54.25 49.25
N PHE A 32 68.40 -55.07 48.48
CA PHE A 32 67.98 -56.44 48.93
C PHE A 32 69.12 -57.33 49.44
N PRO A 33 70.32 -57.39 48.84
CA PRO A 33 71.42 -58.15 49.36
C PRO A 33 71.92 -57.68 50.73
N LEU A 34 71.84 -56.41 51.05
CA LEU A 34 72.24 -55.80 52.34
C LEU A 34 71.37 -56.31 53.51
N PHE A 35 70.11 -56.65 53.25
CA PHE A 35 69.15 -57.09 54.28
C PHE A 35 69.13 -58.65 54.39
N ALA A 36 69.79 -59.40 53.45
CA ALA A 36 69.68 -60.83 53.33
C ALA A 36 71.01 -61.56 53.60
N GLU A 37 71.99 -60.91 54.23
CA GLU A 37 73.37 -61.42 54.43
C GLU A 37 73.50 -62.81 55.12
N ASN A 38 72.46 -63.28 55.82
CA ASN A 38 72.48 -64.55 56.58
C ASN A 38 71.46 -65.60 56.06
N THR A 39 70.94 -65.50 54.86
CA THR A 39 69.90 -66.42 54.33
C THR A 39 70.43 -67.26 53.16
N GLU A 40 70.06 -68.58 53.12
CA GLU A 40 70.41 -69.48 52.00
C GLU A 40 70.00 -68.90 50.61
N ILE A 41 70.90 -69.08 49.63
CA ILE A 41 70.74 -68.53 48.26
C ILE A 41 69.40 -68.91 47.62
N ILE A 42 68.82 -70.03 47.92
CA ILE A 42 67.53 -70.50 47.42
C ILE A 42 66.37 -69.67 48.02
N LEU A 43 66.49 -69.31 49.30
CA LEU A 43 65.49 -68.47 49.97
C LEU A 43 65.52 -67.05 49.48
N GLN A 44 66.69 -66.44 49.21
CA GLN A 44 66.90 -65.11 48.63
C GLN A 44 66.23 -65.03 47.26
N LYS A 45 66.39 -66.04 46.36
CA LYS A 45 65.70 -66.02 45.03
C LYS A 45 64.20 -66.11 45.17
N LYS A 46 63.63 -66.82 46.14
CA LYS A 46 62.21 -66.91 46.39
C LYS A 46 61.64 -65.53 46.90
N TYR A 47 62.34 -64.87 47.82
CA TYR A 47 61.94 -63.56 48.30
C TYR A 47 62.04 -62.44 47.21
N LEU A 48 63.10 -62.48 46.36
CA LEU A 48 63.23 -61.57 45.23
C LEU A 48 62.10 -61.79 44.22
N GLY A 49 61.77 -63.08 43.90
CA GLY A 49 60.67 -63.41 43.03
C GLY A 49 59.32 -62.94 43.59
N PHE A 50 59.04 -63.06 44.87
CA PHE A 50 57.86 -62.57 45.55
C PHE A 50 57.82 -61.02 45.51
N LEU A 51 58.90 -60.34 45.77
CA LEU A 51 59.01 -58.88 45.69
C LEU A 51 58.71 -58.39 44.30
N LEU A 52 59.27 -59.00 43.25
CA LEU A 52 58.97 -58.64 41.84
C LEU A 52 57.51 -58.88 41.50
N LEU A 53 56.88 -59.90 42.02
CA LEU A 53 55.49 -60.21 41.83
C LEU A 53 54.58 -59.14 42.48
N VAL A 54 54.90 -58.70 43.71
CA VAL A 54 54.21 -57.61 44.40
C VAL A 54 54.33 -56.27 43.65
N LEU A 55 55.56 -55.95 43.18
CA LEU A 55 55.78 -54.74 42.37
C LEU A 55 54.99 -54.76 41.05
N MET A 56 54.99 -55.93 40.36
CA MET A 56 54.20 -56.07 39.14
C MET A 56 52.69 -55.93 39.39
N PHE A 57 52.23 -56.56 40.50
CA PHE A 57 50.79 -56.37 40.87
C PHE A 57 50.45 -54.93 41.21
N ALA A 58 51.28 -54.24 41.99
CA ALA A 58 51.12 -52.81 42.35
C ALA A 58 51.16 -51.95 41.09
N PHE A 59 52.06 -52.27 40.12
CA PHE A 59 52.11 -51.55 38.84
C PHE A 59 50.80 -51.68 38.02
N ILE A 60 50.31 -52.92 37.88
CA ILE A 60 49.05 -53.21 37.21
C ILE A 60 47.86 -52.45 37.87
N LEU A 61 47.83 -52.53 39.23
CA LEU A 61 46.77 -51.83 40.00
C LEU A 61 46.85 -50.33 39.84
N SER A 62 48.04 -49.73 39.83
CA SER A 62 48.25 -48.34 39.57
C SER A 62 47.78 -47.91 38.17
N ILE A 63 48.14 -48.66 37.15
CA ILE A 63 47.68 -48.43 35.78
C ILE A 63 46.13 -48.44 35.70
N PHE A 64 45.51 -49.44 36.32
CA PHE A 64 44.07 -49.59 36.36
C PHE A 64 43.40 -48.35 37.03
N PHE A 65 43.90 -47.93 38.16
CA PHE A 65 43.41 -46.81 38.91
C PHE A 65 43.57 -45.48 38.10
N PHE A 66 44.78 -45.25 37.55
CA PHE A 66 45.02 -44.06 36.71
C PHE A 66 44.18 -44.04 35.42
N ALA A 67 44.06 -45.20 34.76
CA ALA A 67 43.23 -45.29 33.56
C ALA A 67 41.76 -44.99 33.88
N ARG A 68 41.26 -45.49 35.05
CA ARG A 68 39.90 -45.17 35.51
C ARG A 68 39.74 -43.68 35.83
N MET A 69 40.70 -43.09 36.54
CA MET A 69 40.68 -41.66 36.90
C MET A 69 40.71 -40.77 35.64
N ILE A 70 41.63 -41.04 34.72
CA ILE A 70 41.72 -40.27 33.46
C ILE A 70 40.45 -40.42 32.62
N LYS A 71 39.87 -41.62 32.54
CA LYS A 71 38.59 -41.82 31.83
C LYS A 71 37.47 -41.00 32.46
N GLN A 72 37.45 -40.88 33.78
CA GLN A 72 36.39 -40.16 34.50
C GLN A 72 36.48 -38.65 34.35
N TYR A 73 37.70 -38.07 34.25
CA TYR A 73 37.87 -36.60 34.24
C TYR A 73 38.33 -36.04 32.87
N ALA A 74 39.22 -36.69 32.16
CA ALA A 74 39.79 -36.13 30.94
C ALA A 74 38.89 -36.29 29.72
N ARG A 75 38.15 -37.41 29.64
CA ARG A 75 37.27 -37.68 28.49
C ARG A 75 36.09 -36.72 28.38
N PRO A 76 35.40 -36.34 29.46
CA PRO A 76 34.36 -35.31 29.43
C PRO A 76 34.86 -33.94 29.01
N ILE A 77 36.09 -33.55 29.41
CA ILE A 77 36.68 -32.24 28.99
C ILE A 77 36.86 -32.21 27.46
N ASP A 78 37.27 -33.30 26.82
CA ASP A 78 37.38 -33.35 25.36
C ASP A 78 35.98 -33.10 24.70
N GLY A 79 34.91 -33.65 25.25
CA GLY A 79 33.54 -33.46 24.78
C GLY A 79 33.05 -32.01 24.95
N VAL A 80 33.34 -31.39 26.11
CA VAL A 80 33.02 -29.98 26.34
C VAL A 80 33.78 -29.05 25.38
N THR A 81 35.06 -29.39 25.13
CA THR A 81 35.92 -28.62 24.20
C THR A 81 35.39 -28.71 22.77
N GLU A 82 34.98 -29.90 22.33
CA GLU A 82 34.40 -30.09 21.00
C GLU A 82 33.10 -29.27 20.84
N THR A 83 32.22 -29.34 21.85
CA THR A 83 30.98 -28.56 21.86
C THR A 83 31.26 -27.06 21.81
N ALA A 84 32.21 -26.56 22.62
CA ALA A 84 32.61 -25.15 22.59
C ALA A 84 33.14 -24.71 21.21
N LEU A 85 33.91 -25.54 20.51
CA LEU A 85 34.39 -25.28 19.16
C LEU A 85 33.26 -25.28 18.12
N ARG A 86 32.24 -26.09 18.29
CA ARG A 86 31.04 -26.08 17.42
C ARG A 86 30.27 -24.77 17.62
N ILE A 87 30.08 -24.35 18.87
CA ILE A 87 29.41 -23.06 19.16
C ILE A 87 30.18 -21.89 18.54
N ALA A 88 31.51 -21.89 18.66
CA ALA A 88 32.37 -20.86 18.06
C ALA A 88 32.29 -20.83 16.52
N LYS A 89 31.92 -21.92 15.87
CA LYS A 89 31.68 -22.00 14.42
C LYS A 89 30.24 -21.65 14.01
N GLY A 90 29.38 -21.25 14.95
CA GLY A 90 28.01 -20.85 14.68
C GLY A 90 26.94 -21.90 14.93
N ASP A 91 27.32 -23.13 15.40
CA ASP A 91 26.35 -24.14 15.80
C ASP A 91 25.89 -23.90 17.25
N TYR A 92 24.99 -22.95 17.43
CA TYR A 92 24.47 -22.55 18.73
C TYR A 92 23.48 -23.53 19.34
N PHE A 93 23.08 -24.58 18.60
CA PHE A 93 22.25 -25.69 19.09
C PHE A 93 23.06 -26.78 19.78
N ALA A 94 24.38 -26.81 19.61
CA ALA A 94 25.25 -27.77 20.27
C ALA A 94 25.16 -27.64 21.80
N ARG A 95 25.09 -28.79 22.49
CA ARG A 95 25.04 -28.86 23.96
C ARG A 95 26.01 -29.91 24.45
N THR A 96 26.59 -29.66 25.62
CA THR A 96 27.33 -30.65 26.38
C THR A 96 26.36 -31.57 27.14
N PRO A 97 26.70 -32.85 27.35
CA PRO A 97 25.87 -33.77 28.15
C PRO A 97 25.65 -33.22 29.58
N ALA A 98 24.47 -33.48 30.12
CA ALA A 98 24.19 -33.24 31.53
C ALA A 98 24.69 -34.41 32.39
N ASN A 99 25.04 -34.12 33.66
CA ASN A 99 25.50 -35.10 34.66
C ASN A 99 26.95 -35.60 34.49
N GLU A 100 27.85 -34.73 34.10
CA GLU A 100 29.29 -34.99 34.17
C GLU A 100 29.82 -34.86 35.63
N PRO A 101 30.92 -35.55 36.00
CA PRO A 101 31.52 -35.38 37.34
C PRO A 101 32.03 -33.95 37.56
N GLU A 102 31.97 -33.49 38.80
CA GLU A 102 32.63 -32.23 39.21
C GLU A 102 34.15 -32.28 39.03
N PRO A 103 34.83 -31.24 38.50
CA PRO A 103 34.34 -29.89 38.16
C PRO A 103 33.84 -29.73 36.72
N VAL A 104 33.76 -30.80 35.94
CA VAL A 104 33.38 -30.73 34.49
C VAL A 104 31.91 -30.34 34.32
N ASN A 105 31.06 -30.69 35.29
CA ASN A 105 29.66 -30.32 35.28
C ASN A 105 29.45 -28.79 35.30
N GLU A 106 30.18 -28.06 36.14
CA GLU A 106 30.10 -26.58 36.17
C GLU A 106 30.49 -25.96 34.82
N LEU A 107 31.57 -26.49 34.18
CA LEU A 107 31.99 -26.04 32.85
C LEU A 107 30.92 -26.35 31.77
N SER A 108 30.28 -27.52 31.85
CA SER A 108 29.20 -27.94 30.96
C SER A 108 27.98 -27.00 31.06
N ILE A 109 27.60 -26.63 32.29
CA ILE A 109 26.53 -25.70 32.56
C ILE A 109 26.87 -24.32 31.97
N ALA A 110 28.09 -23.83 32.21
CA ALA A 110 28.54 -22.53 31.68
C ALA A 110 28.52 -22.51 30.15
N ILE A 111 29.04 -23.53 29.48
CA ILE A 111 29.02 -23.62 28.01
C ILE A 111 27.58 -23.72 27.45
N ASN A 112 26.71 -24.51 28.10
CA ASN A 112 25.32 -24.59 27.70
C ASN A 112 24.57 -23.27 27.88
N THR A 113 24.88 -22.50 28.93
CA THR A 113 24.31 -21.14 29.14
C THR A 113 24.75 -20.19 28.05
N ILE A 114 26.06 -20.17 27.71
CA ILE A 114 26.59 -19.36 26.60
C ILE A 114 25.91 -19.75 25.29
N ALA A 115 25.79 -21.05 25.01
CA ALA A 115 25.11 -21.53 23.80
C ALA A 115 23.65 -21.06 23.71
N SER A 116 22.93 -21.11 24.84
CA SER A 116 21.53 -20.64 24.91
C SER A 116 21.44 -19.13 24.66
N SER A 117 22.27 -18.32 25.29
CA SER A 117 22.30 -16.86 25.08
C SER A 117 22.67 -16.50 23.65
N MET A 118 23.65 -17.18 23.04
CA MET A 118 24.00 -16.97 21.63
C MET A 118 22.87 -17.39 20.67
N GLN A 119 22.20 -18.48 20.97
CA GLN A 119 21.04 -18.96 20.20
C GLN A 119 19.90 -17.92 20.26
N GLU A 120 19.54 -17.45 21.44
CA GLU A 120 18.52 -16.39 21.63
C GLU A 120 18.88 -15.12 20.87
N MET A 121 20.12 -14.64 21.00
CA MET A 121 20.62 -13.47 20.30
C MET A 121 20.54 -13.64 18.77
N SER A 122 20.95 -14.78 18.25
CA SER A 122 20.89 -15.09 16.82
C SER A 122 19.45 -15.15 16.31
N THR A 123 18.55 -15.79 17.07
CA THR A 123 17.12 -15.87 16.73
C THR A 123 16.48 -14.48 16.75
N MET A 124 16.75 -13.69 17.79
CA MET A 124 16.24 -12.31 17.92
C MET A 124 16.72 -11.43 16.76
N ARG A 125 18.00 -11.54 16.38
CA ARG A 125 18.56 -10.81 15.24
C ARG A 125 17.90 -11.18 13.91
N THR A 126 17.62 -12.46 13.73
CA THR A 126 16.92 -12.94 12.51
C THR A 126 15.48 -12.43 12.49
N MET A 127 14.76 -12.52 13.59
CA MET A 127 13.38 -12.00 13.72
C MET A 127 13.31 -10.49 13.49
N GLU A 128 14.27 -9.73 14.04
CA GLU A 128 14.34 -8.28 13.86
C GLU A 128 14.57 -7.91 12.39
N LYS A 129 15.48 -8.61 11.71
CA LYS A 129 15.73 -8.44 10.27
C LYS A 129 14.49 -8.78 9.44
N GLU A 130 13.81 -9.90 9.72
CA GLU A 130 12.58 -10.28 9.03
C GLU A 130 11.46 -9.26 9.27
N ARG A 131 11.33 -8.77 10.51
CA ARG A 131 10.37 -7.73 10.86
C ARG A 131 10.62 -6.43 10.08
N LEU A 132 11.87 -5.98 10.03
CA LEU A 132 12.25 -4.78 9.24
C LEU A 132 11.97 -4.99 7.75
N ASN A 133 12.32 -6.14 7.19
CA ASN A 133 12.02 -6.45 5.81
C ASN A 133 10.51 -6.45 5.53
N THR A 134 9.72 -7.06 6.41
CA THR A 134 8.25 -7.08 6.28
C THR A 134 7.67 -5.67 6.34
N LEU A 135 8.16 -4.81 7.22
CA LEU A 135 7.74 -3.40 7.29
C LEU A 135 8.06 -2.66 5.98
N VAL A 136 9.26 -2.82 5.45
CA VAL A 136 9.68 -2.20 4.18
C VAL A 136 8.84 -2.71 3.00
N GLU A 137 8.57 -4.01 2.92
CA GLU A 137 7.74 -4.59 1.85
C GLU A 137 6.25 -4.23 1.98
N SER A 138 5.74 -4.01 3.20
CA SER A 138 4.34 -3.63 3.43
C SER A 138 4.06 -2.13 3.29
N MET A 139 5.08 -1.30 3.12
CA MET A 139 4.89 0.15 2.89
C MET A 139 4.18 0.39 1.56
N GLY A 140 3.12 1.22 1.57
CA GLY A 140 2.37 1.62 0.38
C GLY A 140 3.10 2.60 -0.56
N SER A 141 4.42 2.77 -0.39
CA SER A 141 5.27 3.67 -1.17
C SER A 141 6.49 2.92 -1.68
N GLY A 142 6.94 3.21 -2.89
CA GLY A 142 8.20 2.69 -3.41
C GLY A 142 9.37 3.19 -2.57
N LEU A 143 10.29 2.29 -2.21
CA LEU A 143 11.47 2.62 -1.41
C LEU A 143 12.74 2.08 -2.07
N LEU A 144 13.74 2.95 -2.15
CA LEU A 144 15.09 2.66 -2.64
C LEU A 144 16.09 3.14 -1.58
N MET A 145 17.14 2.39 -1.35
CA MET A 145 18.25 2.81 -0.50
C MET A 145 19.56 2.61 -1.25
N PHE A 146 20.30 3.68 -1.42
CA PHE A 146 21.61 3.69 -2.05
C PHE A 146 22.69 3.81 -1.00
N GLY A 147 23.76 3.03 -1.15
CA GLY A 147 24.96 3.11 -0.32
C GLY A 147 25.82 4.34 -0.64
N ARG A 148 26.92 4.52 0.09
CA ARG A 148 27.89 5.63 -0.07
C ARG A 148 28.43 5.75 -1.51
N GLY A 149 28.57 4.65 -2.22
CA GLY A 149 29.07 4.62 -3.60
C GLY A 149 28.00 4.81 -4.67
N GLY A 150 26.76 5.14 -4.30
CA GLY A 150 25.65 5.30 -5.25
C GLY A 150 25.04 3.99 -5.74
N SER A 151 25.47 2.84 -5.20
CA SER A 151 24.91 1.53 -5.54
C SER A 151 23.62 1.27 -4.75
N LEU A 152 22.62 0.67 -5.40
CA LEU A 152 21.35 0.29 -4.80
C LEU A 152 21.52 -0.89 -3.86
N ASN A 153 21.24 -0.70 -2.58
CA ASN A 153 21.37 -1.72 -1.53
C ASN A 153 20.03 -2.36 -1.16
N LEU A 154 18.92 -1.62 -1.31
CA LEU A 154 17.61 -2.10 -0.93
C LEU A 154 16.54 -1.48 -1.84
N VAL A 155 15.54 -2.29 -2.19
CA VAL A 155 14.36 -1.89 -2.95
C VAL A 155 13.18 -2.73 -2.48
N ASN A 156 12.01 -2.11 -2.31
CA ASN A 156 10.79 -2.81 -1.90
C ASN A 156 9.90 -3.22 -3.10
N GLY A 157 8.86 -4.03 -2.82
CA GLY A 157 7.93 -4.55 -3.80
C GLY A 157 7.19 -3.48 -4.59
N VAL A 158 6.70 -2.44 -3.91
CA VAL A 158 5.94 -1.36 -4.54
C VAL A 158 6.75 -0.65 -5.63
N PHE A 159 8.04 -0.38 -5.39
CA PHE A 159 8.90 0.20 -6.43
C PHE A 159 9.05 -0.75 -7.62
N ARG A 160 9.30 -2.04 -7.35
CA ARG A 160 9.47 -3.04 -8.41
C ARG A 160 8.23 -3.16 -9.30
N GLU A 161 7.05 -3.17 -8.70
CA GLU A 161 5.77 -3.23 -9.42
C GLU A 161 5.51 -1.96 -10.24
N THR A 162 5.79 -0.79 -9.65
CA THR A 162 5.58 0.51 -10.32
C THR A 162 6.46 0.69 -11.55
N PHE A 163 7.72 0.23 -11.50
CA PHE A 163 8.69 0.41 -12.58
C PHE A 163 9.00 -0.86 -13.38
N GLY A 164 8.37 -1.99 -13.05
CA GLY A 164 8.51 -3.26 -13.79
C GLY A 164 9.87 -3.96 -13.64
N PHE A 165 10.58 -3.72 -12.51
CA PHE A 165 11.88 -4.32 -12.24
C PHE A 165 11.78 -5.57 -11.37
N THR A 166 12.77 -6.50 -11.51
CA THR A 166 13.02 -7.54 -10.54
C THR A 166 14.18 -7.14 -9.62
N SER A 167 14.16 -7.59 -8.34
CA SER A 167 15.22 -7.25 -7.37
C SER A 167 16.61 -7.66 -7.85
N GLU A 168 16.72 -8.83 -8.47
CA GLU A 168 17.98 -9.40 -8.94
C GLU A 168 18.62 -8.58 -10.06
N GLN A 169 17.80 -7.83 -10.82
CA GLN A 169 18.30 -7.03 -11.94
C GLN A 169 18.93 -5.71 -11.52
N ILE A 170 18.45 -5.09 -10.41
CA ILE A 170 18.82 -3.70 -10.07
C ILE A 170 19.64 -3.56 -8.79
N ILE A 171 19.63 -4.54 -7.88
CA ILE A 171 20.47 -4.49 -6.67
C ILE A 171 21.93 -4.49 -7.03
N GLY A 172 22.69 -3.54 -6.49
CA GLY A 172 24.11 -3.32 -6.80
C GLY A 172 24.38 -2.36 -7.95
N MET A 173 23.39 -2.03 -8.78
CA MET A 173 23.53 -1.03 -9.86
C MET A 173 23.67 0.38 -9.29
N SER A 174 24.36 1.23 -10.04
CA SER A 174 24.37 2.67 -9.76
C SER A 174 23.04 3.30 -10.15
N PHE A 175 22.61 4.34 -9.42
CA PHE A 175 21.35 5.04 -9.70
C PHE A 175 21.23 5.54 -11.15
N ASN A 176 22.34 5.85 -11.81
CA ASN A 176 22.39 6.27 -13.23
C ASN A 176 22.16 5.10 -14.22
N GLU A 177 22.31 3.85 -13.77
CA GLU A 177 22.20 2.66 -14.62
C GLU A 177 20.82 2.00 -14.52
N ILE A 178 20.03 2.35 -13.50
CA ILE A 178 18.70 1.76 -13.27
C ILE A 178 17.69 2.19 -14.34
N GLY A 179 17.94 3.34 -15.02
CA GLY A 179 17.04 3.86 -16.05
C GLY A 179 15.82 4.59 -15.50
N LEU A 180 15.99 5.27 -14.38
CA LEU A 180 14.95 6.13 -13.80
C LEU A 180 14.70 7.37 -14.65
N PRO A 181 13.51 8.00 -14.58
CA PRO A 181 13.27 9.30 -15.17
C PRO A 181 14.33 10.32 -14.72
N LYS A 182 14.80 11.17 -15.66
CA LYS A 182 15.87 12.14 -15.38
C LYS A 182 15.59 13.07 -14.19
N GLU A 183 14.31 13.41 -13.95
CA GLU A 183 13.91 14.23 -12.83
C GLU A 183 14.20 13.55 -11.50
N ILE A 184 14.07 12.21 -11.43
CA ILE A 184 14.37 11.39 -10.26
C ILE A 184 15.87 11.24 -10.09
N GLU A 185 16.61 10.96 -11.19
CA GLU A 185 18.07 10.88 -11.16
C GLU A 185 18.69 12.19 -10.65
N ASN A 186 18.24 13.34 -11.16
CA ASN A 186 18.69 14.65 -10.73
C ASN A 186 18.39 14.92 -9.24
N LEU A 187 17.25 14.44 -8.71
CA LEU A 187 16.93 14.57 -7.30
C LEU A 187 17.90 13.73 -6.46
N ILE A 188 18.13 12.48 -6.87
CA ILE A 188 19.08 11.57 -6.21
C ILE A 188 20.47 12.20 -6.17
N GLU A 189 20.98 12.70 -7.32
CA GLU A 189 22.28 13.36 -7.43
C GLU A 189 22.36 14.60 -6.53
N ASN A 190 21.32 15.43 -6.49
CA ASN A 190 21.27 16.59 -5.60
C ASN A 190 21.36 16.22 -4.12
N VAL A 191 20.67 15.14 -3.70
CA VAL A 191 20.74 14.64 -2.30
C VAL A 191 22.13 14.11 -1.99
N PHE A 192 22.78 13.40 -2.95
CA PHE A 192 24.17 12.95 -2.81
C PHE A 192 25.16 14.11 -2.66
N MET A 193 25.01 15.15 -3.49
CA MET A 193 25.98 16.27 -3.55
C MET A 193 25.81 17.25 -2.39
N ARG A 194 24.58 17.47 -1.91
CA ARG A 194 24.27 18.48 -0.89
C ARG A 194 24.07 17.91 0.52
N GLU A 195 23.92 16.59 0.63
CA GLU A 195 23.59 15.89 1.87
C GLU A 195 22.36 16.51 2.59
N GLN A 196 21.41 17.01 1.80
CA GLN A 196 20.17 17.61 2.28
C GLN A 196 18.97 16.89 1.68
N ALA A 197 17.89 16.79 2.47
CA ALA A 197 16.65 16.24 1.97
C ALA A 197 16.07 17.11 0.83
N SER A 198 15.50 16.46 -0.17
CA SER A 198 14.87 17.10 -1.32
C SER A 198 13.60 16.36 -1.69
N GLU A 199 12.57 17.11 -2.07
CA GLU A 199 11.29 16.56 -2.55
C GLU A 199 10.93 17.18 -3.89
N LYS A 200 10.35 16.34 -4.78
CA LYS A 200 9.88 16.78 -6.09
C LYS A 200 8.71 15.91 -6.56
N GLN A 201 7.72 16.55 -7.14
CA GLN A 201 6.66 15.84 -7.86
C GLN A 201 7.11 15.60 -9.30
N VAL A 202 6.98 14.37 -9.76
CA VAL A 202 7.40 13.91 -11.07
C VAL A 202 6.22 13.27 -11.79
N ARG A 203 6.03 13.64 -13.06
CA ARG A 203 5.05 13.01 -13.93
C ARG A 203 5.71 11.84 -14.66
N LEU A 204 5.17 10.65 -14.46
CA LEU A 204 5.56 9.45 -15.18
C LEU A 204 4.66 9.29 -16.41
N ASN A 205 5.25 9.24 -17.60
CA ASN A 205 4.53 8.99 -18.84
C ASN A 205 4.63 7.50 -19.18
N ASP A 206 3.63 6.73 -18.77
CA ASP A 206 3.54 5.30 -19.01
C ASP A 206 2.50 5.04 -20.12
N GLY A 207 2.88 5.28 -21.38
CA GLY A 207 2.01 5.05 -22.54
C GLY A 207 0.69 5.82 -22.52
N ALA A 208 -0.43 5.15 -22.27
CA ALA A 208 -1.78 5.72 -22.37
C ALA A 208 -2.25 6.49 -21.11
N ALA A 209 -1.62 6.31 -19.96
CA ALA A 209 -2.01 6.96 -18.71
C ALA A 209 -0.84 7.68 -18.05
N SER A 210 -1.01 8.98 -17.75
CA SER A 210 -0.05 9.73 -16.94
C SER A 210 -0.28 9.41 -15.47
N SER A 211 0.78 9.03 -14.75
CA SER A 211 0.80 8.92 -13.30
C SER A 211 1.69 10.00 -12.68
N TYR A 212 1.43 10.34 -11.44
CA TYR A 212 2.18 11.36 -10.69
C TYR A 212 2.76 10.74 -9.44
N VAL A 213 4.05 10.94 -9.23
CA VAL A 213 4.77 10.40 -8.06
C VAL A 213 5.43 11.55 -7.31
N SER A 214 5.23 11.63 -5.99
CA SER A 214 6.06 12.48 -5.13
C SER A 214 7.30 11.68 -4.74
N VAL A 215 8.47 12.22 -5.06
CA VAL A 215 9.77 11.61 -4.79
C VAL A 215 10.45 12.42 -3.69
N TYR A 216 10.71 11.78 -2.56
CA TYR A 216 11.42 12.34 -1.43
C TYR A 216 12.75 11.60 -1.25
N GLY A 217 13.85 12.33 -1.31
CA GLY A 217 15.19 11.80 -1.06
C GLY A 217 15.80 12.42 0.18
N ALA A 218 16.42 11.63 1.04
CA ALA A 218 17.08 12.10 2.24
C ALA A 218 18.40 11.36 2.52
N PRO A 219 19.41 12.02 3.13
CA PRO A 219 20.63 11.37 3.57
C PRO A 219 20.35 10.47 4.77
N VAL A 220 20.98 9.30 4.79
CA VAL A 220 20.97 8.37 5.92
C VAL A 220 22.25 8.55 6.71
N ILE A 221 22.12 9.01 7.95
CA ILE A 221 23.25 9.29 8.85
C ILE A 221 23.17 8.30 10.01
N GLY A 222 24.26 7.60 10.29
CA GLY A 222 24.38 6.65 11.41
C GLY A 222 24.65 7.35 12.74
N ASP A 223 24.59 6.60 13.85
CA ASP A 223 24.67 7.08 15.25
C ASP A 223 25.91 7.93 15.58
N HIS A 224 26.97 7.83 14.80
CA HIS A 224 28.22 8.60 15.00
C HIS A 224 28.41 9.71 13.97
N GLY A 225 27.33 10.19 13.33
CA GLY A 225 27.41 11.20 12.27
C GLY A 225 27.99 10.67 10.95
N ASN A 226 28.20 9.36 10.83
CA ASN A 226 28.71 8.76 9.60
C ASN A 226 27.62 8.73 8.53
N TRP A 227 27.87 9.34 7.40
CA TRP A 227 27.01 9.25 6.24
C TRP A 227 27.00 7.81 5.70
N LEU A 228 25.83 7.19 5.60
CA LEU A 228 25.64 5.81 5.20
C LEU A 228 25.15 5.66 3.75
N GLY A 229 24.58 6.72 3.18
CA GLY A 229 24.00 6.75 1.86
C GLY A 229 22.74 7.61 1.82
N ILE A 230 21.83 7.30 0.93
CA ILE A 230 20.54 7.99 0.83
C ILE A 230 19.37 7.01 0.79
N VAL A 231 18.25 7.47 1.28
CA VAL A 231 16.95 6.82 1.11
C VAL A 231 16.09 7.65 0.17
N VAL A 232 15.40 6.99 -0.76
CA VAL A 232 14.46 7.61 -1.68
C VAL A 232 13.12 6.93 -1.51
N VAL A 233 12.09 7.73 -1.24
CA VAL A 233 10.71 7.28 -1.08
C VAL A 233 9.89 7.86 -2.23
N MET A 234 9.08 7.02 -2.87
CA MET A 234 8.22 7.40 -3.99
C MET A 234 6.77 7.08 -3.65
N HIS A 235 5.95 8.10 -3.59
CA HIS A 235 4.53 7.96 -3.27
C HIS A 235 3.66 8.28 -4.49
N ASP A 236 2.77 7.38 -4.87
CA ASP A 236 1.80 7.64 -5.94
C ASP A 236 0.76 8.67 -5.47
N ILE A 237 0.82 9.85 -6.07
CA ILE A 237 -0.09 10.97 -5.81
C ILE A 237 -1.05 11.22 -6.98
N THR A 238 -1.19 10.27 -7.90
CA THR A 238 -2.00 10.42 -9.12
C THR A 238 -3.45 10.78 -8.79
N ARG A 239 -4.03 10.10 -7.80
CA ARG A 239 -5.38 10.39 -7.34
C ARG A 239 -5.51 11.80 -6.75
N LEU A 240 -4.54 12.21 -5.95
CA LEU A 240 -4.51 13.54 -5.32
C LEU A 240 -4.42 14.64 -6.38
N VAL A 241 -3.47 14.52 -7.32
CA VAL A 241 -3.28 15.51 -8.40
C VAL A 241 -4.52 15.60 -9.28
N ARG A 242 -5.13 14.47 -9.66
CA ARG A 242 -6.38 14.47 -10.43
C ARG A 242 -7.53 15.15 -9.69
N LEU A 243 -7.69 14.91 -8.39
CA LEU A 243 -8.70 15.58 -7.57
C LEU A 243 -8.45 17.09 -7.50
N GLU A 244 -7.19 17.50 -7.37
CA GLU A 244 -6.83 18.93 -7.37
C GLU A 244 -7.07 19.60 -8.72
N GLU A 245 -6.77 18.92 -9.84
CA GLU A 245 -7.06 19.39 -11.19
C GLU A 245 -8.57 19.55 -11.42
N VAL A 246 -9.38 18.57 -11.01
CA VAL A 246 -10.84 18.65 -11.07
C VAL A 246 -11.35 19.82 -10.24
N ARG A 247 -10.82 20.00 -9.03
CA ARG A 247 -11.19 21.14 -8.16
C ARG A 247 -10.82 22.50 -8.78
N LYS A 248 -9.60 22.63 -9.31
CA LYS A 248 -9.13 23.86 -9.99
C LYS A 248 -10.01 24.19 -11.19
N THR A 249 -10.31 23.19 -12.02
CA THR A 249 -11.17 23.32 -13.19
C THR A 249 -12.59 23.71 -12.79
N PHE A 250 -13.12 23.13 -11.72
CA PHE A 250 -14.44 23.49 -11.17
C PHE A 250 -14.50 24.96 -10.77
N VAL A 251 -13.56 25.44 -9.95
CA VAL A 251 -13.51 26.86 -9.50
C VAL A 251 -13.37 27.82 -10.69
N ALA A 252 -12.54 27.47 -11.66
CA ALA A 252 -12.37 28.27 -12.87
C ALA A 252 -13.68 28.38 -13.69
N ASN A 253 -14.36 27.23 -13.86
CA ASN A 253 -15.63 27.19 -14.61
C ASN A 253 -16.74 27.93 -13.87
N VAL A 254 -16.89 27.80 -12.54
CA VAL A 254 -17.83 28.58 -11.73
C VAL A 254 -17.60 30.07 -11.94
N SER A 255 -16.34 30.51 -11.80
CA SER A 255 -16.00 31.94 -11.97
C SER A 255 -16.34 32.46 -13.36
N HIS A 256 -16.15 31.64 -14.39
CA HIS A 256 -16.44 32.01 -15.77
C HIS A 256 -17.95 32.04 -16.04
N GLU A 257 -18.71 31.06 -15.59
CA GLU A 257 -20.16 30.95 -15.79
C GLU A 257 -20.94 32.04 -14.99
N LEU A 258 -20.40 32.48 -13.84
CA LEU A 258 -20.96 33.60 -13.09
C LEU A 258 -20.62 34.97 -13.74
N ARG A 259 -19.41 35.14 -14.25
CA ARG A 259 -18.96 36.43 -14.82
C ARG A 259 -19.75 36.82 -16.06
N THR A 260 -20.10 35.87 -16.92
CA THR A 260 -20.78 36.14 -18.20
C THR A 260 -22.14 36.84 -18.00
N PRO A 261 -23.11 36.27 -17.23
CA PRO A 261 -24.41 36.94 -17.00
C PRO A 261 -24.26 38.26 -16.27
N ILE A 262 -23.36 38.38 -15.29
CA ILE A 262 -23.10 39.60 -14.57
C ILE A 262 -22.63 40.72 -15.53
N THR A 263 -21.70 40.40 -16.44
CA THR A 263 -21.19 41.35 -17.44
C THR A 263 -22.30 41.78 -18.41
N SER A 264 -23.14 40.82 -18.82
CA SER A 264 -24.30 41.08 -19.69
C SER A 264 -25.31 42.03 -19.01
N ILE A 265 -25.74 41.68 -17.79
CA ILE A 265 -26.65 42.52 -16.98
C ILE A 265 -26.09 43.96 -16.84
N LYS A 266 -24.81 44.06 -16.43
CA LYS A 266 -24.13 45.35 -16.27
C LYS A 266 -24.12 46.15 -17.58
N GLY A 267 -23.73 45.53 -18.69
CA GLY A 267 -23.62 46.20 -19.99
C GLY A 267 -24.97 46.70 -20.49
N PHE A 268 -26.04 45.93 -20.40
CA PHE A 268 -27.38 46.35 -20.79
C PHE A 268 -27.94 47.45 -19.86
N THR A 269 -27.66 47.33 -18.55
CA THR A 269 -28.04 48.37 -17.59
C THR A 269 -27.33 49.71 -17.89
N GLU A 270 -26.01 49.67 -18.16
CA GLU A 270 -25.25 50.88 -18.55
C GLU A 270 -25.78 51.50 -19.86
N THR A 271 -26.14 50.65 -20.84
CA THR A 271 -26.70 51.12 -22.11
C THR A 271 -28.07 51.75 -21.93
N LEU A 272 -28.92 51.19 -21.07
CA LEU A 272 -30.21 51.82 -20.70
C LEU A 272 -30.01 53.18 -20.06
N LEU A 273 -29.11 53.28 -19.09
CA LEU A 273 -28.81 54.53 -18.38
C LEU A 273 -28.20 55.61 -19.31
N ASN A 274 -27.46 55.21 -20.34
CA ASN A 274 -26.86 56.13 -21.33
C ASN A 274 -27.81 56.57 -22.44
N GLY A 275 -29.14 56.35 -22.30
CA GLY A 275 -30.14 56.94 -23.18
C GLY A 275 -31.06 55.90 -23.85
N ALA A 276 -30.75 54.64 -23.92
CA ALA A 276 -31.59 53.58 -24.53
C ALA A 276 -32.97 53.46 -23.83
N MET A 277 -33.10 53.87 -22.58
CA MET A 277 -34.40 53.97 -21.86
C MET A 277 -35.43 54.89 -22.46
N ASN A 278 -35.01 55.82 -23.35
CA ASN A 278 -35.89 56.71 -24.04
C ASN A 278 -36.57 56.06 -25.27
N GLU A 279 -36.13 54.85 -25.67
CA GLU A 279 -36.72 54.13 -26.78
C GLU A 279 -37.49 52.92 -26.21
N PRO A 280 -38.84 52.95 -26.16
CA PRO A 280 -39.65 51.96 -25.44
C PRO A 280 -39.43 50.52 -25.88
N GLU A 281 -39.24 50.27 -27.16
CA GLU A 281 -39.00 48.90 -27.69
C GLU A 281 -37.62 48.39 -27.29
N VAL A 282 -36.56 49.19 -27.38
CA VAL A 282 -35.20 48.85 -26.98
C VAL A 282 -35.10 48.65 -25.46
N MET A 283 -35.80 49.54 -24.70
CA MET A 283 -35.87 49.40 -23.25
C MET A 283 -36.49 48.09 -22.85
N LYS A 284 -37.59 47.66 -23.48
CA LYS A 284 -38.26 46.39 -23.20
C LYS A 284 -37.36 45.22 -23.52
N GLU A 285 -36.73 45.20 -24.68
CA GLU A 285 -35.79 44.15 -25.10
C GLU A 285 -34.64 43.98 -24.10
N PHE A 286 -34.02 45.09 -23.69
CA PHE A 286 -32.90 45.03 -22.73
C PHE A 286 -33.32 44.57 -21.35
N LEU A 287 -34.50 44.99 -20.87
CA LEU A 287 -35.07 44.50 -19.61
C LEU A 287 -35.38 43.00 -19.67
N GLU A 288 -35.91 42.48 -20.79
CA GLU A 288 -36.13 41.05 -20.99
C GLU A 288 -34.83 40.26 -20.98
N ILE A 289 -33.74 40.81 -21.57
CA ILE A 289 -32.41 40.19 -21.49
C ILE A 289 -31.88 40.20 -20.06
N ILE A 290 -31.97 41.30 -19.34
CA ILE A 290 -31.54 41.41 -17.95
C ILE A 290 -32.29 40.40 -17.06
N GLN A 291 -33.62 40.32 -17.25
CA GLN A 291 -34.44 39.36 -16.51
C GLN A 291 -33.98 37.91 -16.80
N LYS A 292 -33.81 37.56 -18.06
CA LYS A 292 -33.36 36.22 -18.49
C LYS A 292 -31.99 35.85 -17.91
N GLU A 293 -31.04 36.79 -17.92
CA GLU A 293 -29.70 36.55 -17.35
C GLU A 293 -29.73 36.46 -15.81
N GLY A 294 -30.64 37.23 -15.16
CA GLY A 294 -30.90 37.11 -13.73
C GLY A 294 -31.48 35.76 -13.32
N GLU A 295 -32.48 35.27 -14.06
CA GLU A 295 -33.06 33.92 -13.86
C GLU A 295 -32.00 32.82 -14.07
N ARG A 296 -31.18 32.94 -15.11
CA ARG A 296 -30.07 32.02 -15.37
C ARG A 296 -29.05 32.00 -14.23
N LEU A 297 -28.71 33.16 -13.68
CA LEU A 297 -27.78 33.30 -12.56
C LEU A 297 -28.35 32.62 -11.31
N HIS A 298 -29.66 32.80 -11.05
CA HIS A 298 -30.34 32.15 -9.94
C HIS A 298 -30.29 30.61 -10.03
N LEU A 299 -30.66 30.07 -11.19
CA LEU A 299 -30.57 28.61 -11.45
C LEU A 299 -29.15 28.07 -11.29
N LEU A 300 -28.14 28.83 -11.73
CA LEU A 300 -26.74 28.41 -11.57
C LEU A 300 -26.32 28.35 -10.11
N ILE A 301 -26.75 29.34 -9.30
CA ILE A 301 -26.46 29.37 -7.86
C ILE A 301 -27.15 28.18 -7.15
N ASP A 302 -28.42 27.93 -7.47
CA ASP A 302 -29.18 26.84 -6.88
C ASP A 302 -28.54 25.48 -7.22
N ASP A 303 -28.15 25.23 -8.48
CA ASP A 303 -27.43 24.03 -8.91
C ASP A 303 -26.11 23.87 -8.19
N LEU A 304 -25.37 24.96 -7.95
CA LEU A 304 -24.09 24.93 -7.21
C LEU A 304 -24.30 24.64 -5.73
N LEU A 305 -25.33 25.21 -5.10
CA LEU A 305 -25.66 24.95 -3.69
C LEU A 305 -26.11 23.49 -3.50
N ASP A 306 -26.94 22.99 -4.40
CA ASP A 306 -27.37 21.58 -4.40
C ASP A 306 -26.18 20.65 -4.55
N LEU A 307 -25.31 20.88 -5.54
CA LEU A 307 -24.13 20.05 -5.76
C LEU A 307 -23.18 20.09 -4.55
N SER A 308 -22.93 21.28 -3.99
CA SER A 308 -22.10 21.44 -2.78
C SER A 308 -22.72 20.75 -1.56
N GLY A 309 -24.04 20.78 -1.43
CA GLY A 309 -24.76 20.07 -0.37
C GLY A 309 -24.63 18.56 -0.48
N MET A 310 -24.71 18.03 -1.71
CA MET A 310 -24.58 16.60 -2.01
C MET A 310 -23.17 16.03 -1.80
N GLU A 311 -22.12 16.87 -1.86
CA GLU A 311 -20.72 16.45 -1.66
C GLU A 311 -20.30 16.40 -0.19
N ARG A 312 -21.13 16.86 0.73
CA ARG A 312 -20.84 16.77 2.17
C ARG A 312 -21.00 15.33 2.67
N GLU A 313 -20.16 14.94 3.60
CA GLU A 313 -20.25 13.60 4.25
C GLU A 313 -21.59 13.40 4.97
N GLU A 314 -22.26 14.46 5.35
CA GLU A 314 -23.56 14.45 6.04
C GLU A 314 -24.76 14.35 5.09
N PHE A 315 -24.53 14.29 3.77
CA PHE A 315 -25.64 14.18 2.81
C PHE A 315 -26.38 12.87 2.97
N SER A 316 -27.64 12.95 3.31
CA SER A 316 -28.55 11.81 3.46
C SER A 316 -29.84 12.07 2.70
N LEU A 317 -30.35 11.03 2.04
CA LEU A 317 -31.66 11.06 1.38
C LEU A 317 -32.76 10.87 2.40
N GLU A 318 -33.84 11.62 2.27
CA GLU A 318 -35.09 11.38 3.03
C GLU A 318 -35.88 10.27 2.36
N LEU A 319 -35.47 9.01 2.63
CA LEU A 319 -36.06 7.85 1.97
C LEU A 319 -37.49 7.59 2.46
N ALA A 320 -38.43 7.51 1.53
CA ALA A 320 -39.80 7.12 1.73
C ALA A 320 -40.28 6.18 0.60
N THR A 321 -41.41 5.50 0.80
CA THR A 321 -42.05 4.75 -0.30
C THR A 321 -42.70 5.75 -1.28
N VAL A 322 -42.23 5.81 -2.52
CA VAL A 322 -42.63 6.80 -3.50
C VAL A 322 -43.10 6.11 -4.78
N SER A 323 -44.24 6.52 -5.33
CA SER A 323 -44.73 6.12 -6.63
C SER A 323 -43.94 6.83 -7.74
N LEU A 324 -43.29 6.08 -8.62
CA LEU A 324 -42.58 6.65 -9.77
C LEU A 324 -43.51 7.37 -10.73
N LYS A 325 -44.76 6.93 -10.84
CA LYS A 325 -45.76 7.61 -11.64
C LYS A 325 -46.09 9.01 -11.13
N GLU A 326 -46.19 9.16 -9.78
CA GLU A 326 -46.35 10.49 -9.16
C GLU A 326 -45.13 11.37 -9.38
N VAL A 327 -43.91 10.84 -9.16
CA VAL A 327 -42.66 11.58 -9.41
C VAL A 327 -42.57 12.11 -10.81
N ILE A 328 -42.90 11.28 -11.81
CA ILE A 328 -42.87 11.68 -13.22
C ILE A 328 -43.92 12.76 -13.49
N ASN A 329 -45.15 12.60 -12.97
CA ASN A 329 -46.23 13.55 -13.17
C ASN A 329 -45.92 14.90 -12.50
N ASP A 330 -45.40 14.89 -11.28
CA ASP A 330 -44.98 16.11 -10.55
C ASP A 330 -43.85 16.83 -11.34
N GLY A 331 -42.88 16.06 -11.87
CA GLY A 331 -41.81 16.58 -12.75
C GLY A 331 -42.36 17.22 -14.05
N LEU A 332 -43.30 16.55 -14.70
CA LEU A 332 -43.94 17.08 -15.90
C LEU A 332 -44.75 18.35 -15.62
N GLN A 333 -45.44 18.42 -14.47
CA GLN A 333 -46.18 19.58 -14.04
C GLN A 333 -45.24 20.77 -13.80
N ALA A 334 -44.09 20.57 -13.18
CA ALA A 334 -43.11 21.62 -12.93
C ALA A 334 -42.56 22.28 -14.20
N ILE A 335 -42.54 21.56 -15.33
CA ILE A 335 -42.03 22.05 -16.63
C ILE A 335 -43.10 22.24 -17.69
N SER A 336 -44.40 22.21 -17.32
CA SER A 336 -45.56 22.29 -18.24
C SER A 336 -45.48 23.51 -19.15
N GLY A 337 -45.09 24.68 -18.64
CA GLY A 337 -44.94 25.88 -19.44
C GLY A 337 -43.90 25.75 -20.57
N ASN A 338 -42.83 24.98 -20.37
CA ASN A 338 -41.83 24.75 -21.42
C ASN A 338 -42.35 23.76 -22.48
N ILE A 339 -43.14 22.74 -22.06
CA ILE A 339 -43.80 21.80 -22.94
C ILE A 339 -44.79 22.53 -23.86
N GLU A 340 -45.64 23.37 -23.30
CA GLU A 340 -46.63 24.16 -24.03
C GLU A 340 -45.98 25.15 -25.00
N ARG A 341 -44.97 25.90 -24.54
CA ARG A 341 -44.24 26.88 -25.34
C ARG A 341 -43.64 26.28 -26.61
N LYS A 342 -43.06 25.06 -26.50
CA LYS A 342 -42.48 24.31 -27.63
C LYS A 342 -43.49 23.36 -28.34
N LYS A 343 -44.75 23.37 -27.92
CA LYS A 343 -45.83 22.49 -28.47
C LYS A 343 -45.44 21.03 -28.48
N MET A 344 -44.75 20.56 -27.44
CA MET A 344 -44.24 19.21 -27.33
C MET A 344 -45.38 18.22 -26.98
N THR A 345 -45.28 17.01 -27.47
CA THR A 345 -46.17 15.92 -27.05
C THR A 345 -45.39 14.98 -26.10
N VAL A 346 -45.91 14.79 -24.88
CA VAL A 346 -45.33 13.84 -23.94
C VAL A 346 -46.18 12.58 -23.90
N LYS A 347 -45.56 11.41 -24.16
CA LYS A 347 -46.19 10.09 -24.08
C LYS A 347 -45.62 9.34 -22.87
N LEU A 348 -46.44 9.16 -21.83
CA LEU A 348 -46.10 8.37 -20.68
C LEU A 348 -46.63 6.93 -20.82
N ASN A 349 -45.74 5.96 -20.90
CA ASN A 349 -46.05 4.53 -20.89
C ASN A 349 -45.60 3.91 -19.56
N SER A 350 -46.52 3.86 -18.59
CA SER A 350 -46.31 3.24 -17.28
C SER A 350 -47.43 2.25 -17.03
N PRO A 351 -47.34 1.01 -17.52
CA PRO A 351 -48.42 0.04 -17.45
C PRO A 351 -48.75 -0.38 -15.99
N THR A 352 -47.81 -0.27 -15.07
CA THR A 352 -47.99 -0.55 -13.66
C THR A 352 -47.45 0.59 -12.83
N ASP A 353 -48.14 0.94 -11.75
CA ASP A 353 -47.58 1.87 -10.76
C ASP A 353 -46.51 1.14 -9.95
N VAL A 354 -45.27 1.60 -10.07
CA VAL A 354 -44.12 1.03 -9.38
C VAL A 354 -43.71 1.96 -8.28
N SER A 355 -43.73 1.44 -7.03
CA SER A 355 -43.21 2.15 -5.88
C SER A 355 -41.78 1.70 -5.58
N ILE A 356 -40.93 2.64 -5.19
CA ILE A 356 -39.55 2.42 -4.75
C ILE A 356 -39.32 3.12 -3.42
N GLU A 357 -38.27 2.78 -2.68
CA GLU A 357 -37.76 3.58 -1.60
C GLU A 357 -36.85 4.68 -2.17
N GLY A 358 -37.22 5.91 -1.98
CA GLY A 358 -36.45 7.05 -2.50
C GLY A 358 -36.88 8.39 -1.91
N ASP A 359 -36.10 9.40 -2.14
CA ASP A 359 -36.41 10.78 -1.82
C ASP A 359 -37.24 11.40 -2.95
N LYS A 360 -38.53 11.66 -2.67
CA LYS A 360 -39.47 12.15 -3.68
C LYS A 360 -38.99 13.46 -4.33
N GLY A 361 -38.50 14.41 -3.52
CA GLY A 361 -38.05 15.71 -4.01
C GLY A 361 -36.84 15.57 -4.95
N ARG A 362 -35.88 14.77 -4.54
CA ARG A 362 -34.67 14.52 -5.35
C ARG A 362 -34.94 13.73 -6.63
N LEU A 363 -35.87 12.77 -6.58
CA LEU A 363 -36.31 12.04 -7.78
C LEU A 363 -37.08 12.95 -8.75
N ILE A 364 -37.93 13.87 -8.27
CA ILE A 364 -38.55 14.91 -9.10
C ILE A 364 -37.49 15.76 -9.77
N GLN A 365 -36.47 16.20 -9.05
CA GLN A 365 -35.33 16.98 -9.59
C GLN A 365 -34.61 16.22 -10.71
N VAL A 366 -34.39 14.90 -10.56
CA VAL A 366 -33.83 14.04 -11.60
C VAL A 366 -34.69 14.08 -12.86
N MET A 367 -36.02 13.90 -12.71
CA MET A 367 -36.94 13.89 -13.84
C MET A 367 -37.02 15.26 -14.54
N VAL A 368 -37.09 16.34 -13.76
CA VAL A 368 -37.10 17.72 -14.30
C VAL A 368 -35.83 17.98 -15.13
N ASN A 369 -34.67 17.62 -14.63
CA ASN A 369 -33.39 17.83 -15.35
C ASN A 369 -33.34 17.04 -16.66
N VAL A 370 -33.73 15.77 -16.64
CA VAL A 370 -33.66 14.92 -17.84
C VAL A 370 -34.69 15.35 -18.88
N ILE A 371 -35.96 15.60 -18.46
CA ILE A 371 -37.03 16.00 -19.37
C ILE A 371 -36.80 17.43 -19.91
N SER A 372 -36.29 18.34 -19.09
CA SER A 372 -35.93 19.68 -19.54
C SER A 372 -34.85 19.69 -20.61
N ASN A 373 -33.84 18.78 -20.47
CA ASN A 373 -32.85 18.54 -21.51
C ASN A 373 -33.50 18.00 -22.79
N ALA A 374 -34.38 17.01 -22.69
CA ALA A 374 -35.10 16.49 -23.83
C ALA A 374 -35.92 17.55 -24.59
N ILE A 375 -36.60 18.46 -23.82
CA ILE A 375 -37.33 19.59 -24.42
C ILE A 375 -36.33 20.57 -25.06
N THR A 376 -35.26 20.91 -24.39
CA THR A 376 -34.31 21.94 -24.85
C THR A 376 -33.68 21.59 -26.18
N TYR A 377 -33.24 20.33 -26.33
CA TYR A 377 -32.50 19.87 -27.50
C TYR A 377 -33.38 19.27 -28.60
N SER A 378 -34.69 19.18 -28.40
CA SER A 378 -35.65 18.77 -29.41
C SER A 378 -36.20 19.97 -30.21
N LYS A 379 -36.64 19.72 -31.41
CA LYS A 379 -37.37 20.71 -32.22
C LYS A 379 -38.79 20.91 -31.68
N GLU A 380 -39.44 22.01 -32.07
CA GLU A 380 -40.86 22.24 -31.76
C GLU A 380 -41.73 21.13 -32.33
N ALA A 381 -42.82 20.84 -31.66
CA ALA A 381 -43.86 19.89 -32.05
C ALA A 381 -43.35 18.41 -32.23
N THR A 382 -42.27 18.04 -31.53
CA THR A 382 -41.77 16.65 -31.45
C THR A 382 -42.32 15.94 -30.23
N THR A 383 -42.05 14.58 -30.17
CA THR A 383 -42.53 13.76 -29.08
C THR A 383 -41.39 13.41 -28.10
N ILE A 384 -41.69 13.47 -26.81
CA ILE A 384 -40.87 12.89 -25.73
C ILE A 384 -41.61 11.65 -25.22
N ALA A 385 -40.97 10.49 -25.29
CA ALA A 385 -41.52 9.25 -24.78
C ALA A 385 -40.87 8.89 -23.44
N ILE A 386 -41.69 8.71 -22.41
CA ILE A 386 -41.25 8.25 -21.07
C ILE A 386 -41.82 6.86 -20.86
N SER A 387 -40.96 5.89 -20.54
CA SER A 387 -41.41 4.54 -20.23
C SER A 387 -40.87 4.08 -18.88
N VAL A 388 -41.67 3.32 -18.13
CA VAL A 388 -41.32 2.70 -16.86
C VAL A 388 -41.49 1.20 -16.98
N THR A 389 -40.37 0.49 -16.85
CA THR A 389 -40.33 -0.98 -16.94
C THR A 389 -39.81 -1.58 -15.64
N LYS A 390 -40.65 -2.42 -15.00
CA LYS A 390 -40.28 -3.09 -13.74
C LYS A 390 -39.58 -4.41 -14.04
N TYR A 391 -38.40 -4.62 -13.47
CA TYR A 391 -37.67 -5.88 -13.43
C TYR A 391 -37.78 -6.58 -12.08
N LYS A 392 -37.07 -7.68 -11.87
CA LYS A 392 -37.11 -8.42 -10.59
C LYS A 392 -36.46 -7.69 -9.45
N THR A 393 -35.39 -6.98 -9.69
CA THR A 393 -34.54 -6.32 -8.68
C THR A 393 -34.52 -4.80 -8.80
N ASP A 394 -34.92 -4.29 -9.93
CA ASP A 394 -34.82 -2.87 -10.29
C ASP A 394 -35.98 -2.41 -11.16
N VAL A 395 -36.09 -1.11 -11.33
CA VAL A 395 -36.99 -0.45 -12.26
C VAL A 395 -36.17 0.40 -13.23
N LEU A 396 -36.50 0.36 -14.50
CA LEU A 396 -35.91 1.18 -15.54
C LEU A 396 -36.88 2.28 -15.93
N VAL A 397 -36.45 3.52 -15.82
CA VAL A 397 -37.12 4.70 -16.35
C VAL A 397 -36.36 5.18 -17.58
N GLU A 398 -37.00 5.21 -18.74
CA GLU A 398 -36.40 5.69 -19.97
C GLU A 398 -37.10 6.99 -20.41
N VAL A 399 -36.26 7.99 -20.74
CA VAL A 399 -36.72 9.26 -21.34
C VAL A 399 -36.08 9.36 -22.71
N LYS A 400 -36.89 9.27 -23.75
CA LYS A 400 -36.46 9.30 -25.16
C LYS A 400 -36.95 10.57 -25.82
N ASP A 401 -36.06 11.29 -26.49
CA ASP A 401 -36.36 12.46 -27.31
C ASP A 401 -36.09 12.23 -28.80
N GLU A 402 -36.65 13.09 -29.64
CA GLU A 402 -36.41 13.17 -31.09
C GLU A 402 -35.55 14.40 -31.43
N GLY A 403 -34.56 14.69 -30.57
CA GLY A 403 -33.68 15.86 -30.66
C GLY A 403 -32.53 15.69 -31.65
N ILE A 404 -31.56 16.61 -31.52
CA ILE A 404 -30.37 16.63 -32.39
C ILE A 404 -29.43 15.46 -32.18
N GLY A 405 -29.58 14.69 -31.09
CA GLY A 405 -28.67 13.62 -30.72
C GLY A 405 -27.26 14.11 -30.33
N ILE A 406 -26.43 13.17 -29.91
CA ILE A 406 -25.12 13.43 -29.36
C ILE A 406 -24.09 12.52 -30.07
N ALA A 407 -22.92 13.05 -30.41
CA ALA A 407 -21.85 12.25 -31.00
C ALA A 407 -21.27 11.26 -29.97
N SER A 408 -20.87 10.06 -30.40
CA SER A 408 -20.38 9.01 -29.53
C SER A 408 -19.12 9.41 -28.74
N SER A 409 -18.29 10.29 -29.29
CA SER A 409 -17.10 10.85 -28.61
C SER A 409 -17.44 11.72 -27.39
N GLU A 410 -18.64 12.28 -27.33
CA GLU A 410 -19.09 13.20 -26.29
C GLU A 410 -19.81 12.49 -25.13
N LEU A 411 -20.36 11.29 -25.39
CA LEU A 411 -21.15 10.54 -24.41
C LEU A 411 -20.43 10.28 -23.07
N PRO A 412 -19.14 9.93 -23.02
CA PRO A 412 -18.43 9.69 -21.75
C PRO A 412 -18.34 10.92 -20.85
N ARG A 413 -18.44 12.12 -21.46
CA ARG A 413 -18.22 13.39 -20.77
C ARG A 413 -19.51 14.11 -20.37
N LEU A 414 -20.67 13.61 -20.77
CA LEU A 414 -21.96 14.28 -20.56
C LEU A 414 -22.29 14.56 -19.09
N PHE A 415 -21.79 13.72 -18.19
CA PHE A 415 -22.01 13.83 -16.75
C PHE A 415 -20.90 14.63 -16.03
N GLU A 416 -19.89 15.14 -16.78
CA GLU A 416 -18.89 16.04 -16.21
C GLU A 416 -19.55 17.40 -15.88
N ARG A 417 -19.11 18.03 -14.80
CA ARG A 417 -19.62 19.36 -14.39
C ARG A 417 -19.25 20.42 -15.41
N PHE A 418 -20.22 21.31 -15.73
CA PHE A 418 -20.09 22.36 -16.74
C PHE A 418 -19.82 21.86 -18.16
N TYR A 419 -19.92 20.56 -18.40
CA TYR A 419 -19.72 20.04 -19.73
C TYR A 419 -20.92 20.36 -20.64
N ARG A 420 -20.62 20.79 -21.86
CA ARG A 420 -21.63 21.13 -22.90
C ARG A 420 -21.02 20.82 -24.26
N VAL A 421 -21.75 20.09 -25.10
CA VAL A 421 -21.31 19.69 -26.43
C VAL A 421 -21.08 20.90 -27.36
N ASP A 422 -21.94 21.92 -27.28
CA ASP A 422 -21.81 23.15 -28.06
C ASP A 422 -22.02 24.37 -27.18
N ARG A 423 -20.93 25.04 -26.82
CA ARG A 423 -20.93 26.24 -25.94
C ARG A 423 -21.62 27.44 -26.57
N ALA A 424 -21.57 27.57 -27.91
CA ALA A 424 -22.15 28.75 -28.59
C ALA A 424 -23.68 28.64 -28.67
N ARG A 425 -24.19 27.50 -29.13
CA ARG A 425 -25.63 27.28 -29.32
C ARG A 425 -26.39 27.10 -27.99
N SER A 426 -25.70 26.63 -26.97
CA SER A 426 -26.30 26.34 -25.67
C SER A 426 -26.34 27.57 -24.73
N ARG A 427 -25.72 28.74 -25.08
CA ARG A 427 -25.92 29.99 -24.35
C ARG A 427 -27.36 30.46 -24.49
N ASP A 428 -27.96 30.35 -25.65
CA ASP A 428 -29.33 30.74 -25.90
C ASP A 428 -30.37 29.87 -25.20
N SER A 429 -30.03 28.63 -24.90
CA SER A 429 -30.90 27.67 -24.20
C SER A 429 -30.87 27.72 -22.67
N GLY A 430 -30.03 28.58 -22.06
CA GLY A 430 -30.00 28.84 -20.61
C GLY A 430 -29.47 27.74 -19.70
N GLY A 431 -28.95 26.63 -20.23
CA GLY A 431 -28.46 25.53 -19.40
C GLY A 431 -27.18 25.84 -18.63
N THR A 432 -27.06 25.38 -17.40
CA THR A 432 -25.91 25.56 -16.51
C THR A 432 -24.76 24.59 -16.78
N GLY A 433 -25.05 23.44 -17.38
CA GLY A 433 -24.10 22.32 -17.53
C GLY A 433 -23.88 21.51 -16.24
N LEU A 434 -24.68 21.78 -15.19
CA LEU A 434 -24.65 21.07 -13.92
C LEU A 434 -25.77 20.02 -13.80
N GLY A 435 -26.89 20.20 -14.48
CA GLY A 435 -28.08 19.36 -14.31
C GLY A 435 -27.84 17.88 -14.51
N LEU A 436 -27.05 17.44 -15.52
CA LEU A 436 -26.74 16.02 -15.72
C LEU A 436 -25.76 15.48 -14.66
N ALA A 437 -24.83 16.29 -14.16
CA ALA A 437 -23.98 15.90 -13.05
C ALA A 437 -24.80 15.69 -11.76
N ILE A 438 -25.80 16.55 -11.52
CA ILE A 438 -26.77 16.40 -10.42
C ILE A 438 -27.59 15.10 -10.60
N VAL A 439 -28.10 14.85 -11.81
CA VAL A 439 -28.84 13.60 -12.12
C VAL A 439 -28.00 12.37 -11.76
N LYS A 440 -26.76 12.32 -12.21
CA LYS A 440 -25.86 11.20 -11.94
C LYS A 440 -25.66 11.01 -10.42
N HIS A 441 -25.34 12.09 -9.71
CA HIS A 441 -25.13 12.03 -8.26
C HIS A 441 -26.35 11.56 -7.48
N LEU A 442 -27.54 12.10 -7.80
CA LEU A 442 -28.78 11.72 -7.14
C LEU A 442 -29.18 10.27 -7.42
N VAL A 443 -29.02 9.81 -8.67
CA VAL A 443 -29.30 8.40 -9.04
C VAL A 443 -28.32 7.47 -8.32
N GLU A 444 -27.04 7.78 -8.29
CA GLU A 444 -26.02 7.01 -7.56
C GLU A 444 -26.30 7.00 -6.03
N ALA A 445 -26.71 8.12 -5.45
CA ALA A 445 -27.11 8.19 -4.05
C ALA A 445 -28.32 7.27 -3.71
N HIS A 446 -29.24 7.07 -4.65
CA HIS A 446 -30.32 6.09 -4.54
C HIS A 446 -29.90 4.64 -4.80
N GLY A 447 -28.59 4.38 -5.03
CA GLY A 447 -28.05 3.05 -5.38
C GLY A 447 -28.38 2.63 -6.82
N GLY A 448 -28.74 3.59 -7.68
CA GLY A 448 -29.08 3.37 -9.06
C GLY A 448 -27.92 3.64 -10.03
N THR A 449 -28.22 3.55 -11.33
CA THR A 449 -27.29 3.88 -12.42
C THR A 449 -28.02 4.67 -13.50
N VAL A 450 -27.31 5.60 -14.16
CA VAL A 450 -27.81 6.33 -15.33
C VAL A 450 -26.90 6.09 -16.52
N VAL A 451 -27.51 5.75 -17.66
CA VAL A 451 -26.85 5.52 -18.94
C VAL A 451 -27.50 6.36 -20.00
N VAL A 452 -26.76 6.75 -21.04
CA VAL A 452 -27.26 7.52 -22.18
C VAL A 452 -26.92 6.80 -23.48
N GLU A 453 -27.90 6.65 -24.33
CA GLU A 453 -27.76 6.18 -25.71
C GLU A 453 -28.19 7.29 -26.65
N SER A 454 -27.39 7.61 -27.66
CA SER A 454 -27.71 8.67 -28.58
C SER A 454 -27.13 8.42 -29.96
N ILE A 455 -27.86 8.86 -30.95
CA ILE A 455 -27.42 8.85 -32.36
C ILE A 455 -27.59 10.27 -32.89
N LEU A 456 -26.51 10.86 -33.38
CA LEU A 456 -26.54 12.21 -33.95
C LEU A 456 -27.59 12.32 -35.07
N GLY A 457 -28.46 13.31 -34.93
CA GLY A 457 -29.58 13.55 -35.87
C GLY A 457 -30.84 12.71 -35.63
N LYS A 458 -30.85 11.76 -34.67
CA LYS A 458 -32.01 10.89 -34.39
C LYS A 458 -32.62 11.06 -33.01
N GLY A 459 -31.88 11.66 -32.06
CA GLY A 459 -32.34 11.87 -30.70
C GLY A 459 -31.50 11.13 -29.64
N THR A 460 -31.93 11.24 -28.39
CA THR A 460 -31.24 10.69 -27.22
C THR A 460 -32.22 9.92 -26.35
N THR A 461 -31.72 8.86 -25.69
CA THR A 461 -32.45 8.08 -24.68
C THR A 461 -31.65 8.07 -23.41
N PHE A 462 -32.17 8.65 -22.33
CA PHE A 462 -31.65 8.52 -20.99
C PHE A 462 -32.31 7.33 -20.30
N GLN A 463 -31.51 6.44 -19.74
CA GLN A 463 -31.91 5.23 -19.04
C GLN A 463 -31.51 5.35 -17.57
N ILE A 464 -32.49 5.47 -16.68
CA ILE A 464 -32.31 5.57 -15.23
C ILE A 464 -32.78 4.27 -14.60
N ARG A 465 -31.84 3.55 -13.96
CA ARG A 465 -32.13 2.30 -13.29
C ARG A 465 -32.06 2.51 -11.78
N LEU A 466 -33.14 2.21 -11.07
CA LEU A 466 -33.25 2.36 -9.63
C LEU A 466 -33.57 1.01 -8.98
N PRO A 467 -32.99 0.69 -7.81
CA PRO A 467 -33.24 -0.56 -7.12
C PRO A 467 -34.67 -0.61 -6.55
N LEU A 468 -35.34 -1.77 -6.74
CA LEU A 468 -36.52 -2.12 -5.98
C LEU A 468 -36.05 -2.70 -4.64
N ARG A 469 -35.97 -1.87 -3.59
CA ARG A 469 -35.75 -2.44 -2.24
C ARG A 469 -36.97 -3.24 -1.83
N LYS A 470 -36.70 -4.44 -1.27
CA LYS A 470 -37.73 -5.30 -0.67
C LYS A 470 -38.19 -4.73 0.64
#